data_8d4d521c81756d6adb2cb676229a6c41
#
_entry.id   8d4d521c81756d6adb2cb676229a6c41
#
_cell.length_a   1.000
_cell.length_b   1.000
_cell.length_c   1.000
_cell.angle_alpha   90.00
_cell.angle_beta   90.00
_cell.angle_gamma   90.00
#
_symmetry.space_group_name_H-M   'P 1'
#
loop_
_entity.id
_entity.type
_entity.pdbx_description
1 polymer ?
#
loop_
_entity_poly.entity_id
_entity_poly.type
_entity_poly.pdbx_seq_one_letter_code
_entity_poly.pdbx_strand_id
1 'polypeptide(L)'
;MQINRRTLQDDGFTGFRSFEQLEISQIPQLPGIYAVLKPEGFERLFLEKSVGGHFKQRDPSLLQAALETEWIEDADVLYLGKAGPGSTGNRGLRKRIQEFADFGRGRPVGHWGGRLLWQLAGSQSLIIAWKELSPADVNSAEAAYQAEFVRQYGRLPFANLVQARG
;
A
#
# COMPACT_ATOMS: atom_id res chain seq x y z
N MET A 1 8.42 10.19 15.03
CA MET A 1 7.35 10.70 14.15
C MET A 1 6.17 9.73 14.25
N GLN A 2 4.96 10.21 14.24
CA GLN A 2 3.78 9.34 14.12
C GLN A 2 3.49 9.09 12.64
N ILE A 3 3.14 7.88 12.27
CA ILE A 3 2.76 7.54 10.89
C ILE A 3 1.24 7.67 10.76
N ASN A 4 0.79 8.78 10.22
CA ASN A 4 -0.61 9.08 9.92
C ASN A 4 -0.71 10.00 8.70
N ARG A 5 -1.91 10.30 8.24
CA ARG A 5 -2.15 11.14 7.05
C ARG A 5 -1.44 12.48 7.15
N ARG A 6 -1.60 13.19 8.27
CA ARG A 6 -1.04 14.53 8.44
C ARG A 6 0.49 14.53 8.36
N THR A 7 1.13 13.63 9.09
CA THR A 7 2.60 13.55 9.11
C THR A 7 3.17 13.12 7.75
N LEU A 8 2.48 12.26 7.01
CA LEU A 8 2.88 11.93 5.64
C LEU A 8 2.76 13.15 4.71
N GLN A 9 1.71 13.96 4.84
CA GLN A 9 1.57 15.21 4.08
C GLN A 9 2.69 16.20 4.42
N ASP A 10 2.96 16.38 5.70
CA ASP A 10 4.02 17.28 6.19
C ASP A 10 5.41 16.81 5.71
N ASP A 11 5.60 15.50 5.52
CA ASP A 11 6.84 14.89 5.05
C ASP A 11 6.93 14.77 3.52
N GLY A 12 6.03 15.41 2.80
CA GLY A 12 6.11 15.56 1.34
C GLY A 12 5.42 14.49 0.51
N PHE A 13 4.60 13.64 1.11
CA PHE A 13 3.71 12.78 0.33
C PHE A 13 2.67 13.62 -0.39
N THR A 14 2.35 13.22 -1.61
CA THR A 14 1.34 13.83 -2.47
C THR A 14 0.36 12.78 -2.98
N GLY A 15 -0.60 13.18 -3.79
CA GLY A 15 -1.66 12.31 -4.27
C GLY A 15 -2.88 12.36 -3.34
N PHE A 16 -2.96 11.47 -2.38
CA PHE A 16 -4.10 11.33 -1.46
C PHE A 16 -5.42 11.21 -2.22
N ARG A 17 -5.43 10.35 -3.24
CA ARG A 17 -6.61 10.03 -4.06
C ARG A 17 -7.11 8.63 -3.71
N SER A 18 -8.40 8.40 -3.82
CA SER A 18 -8.93 7.04 -3.78
C SER A 18 -8.49 6.25 -5.02
N PHE A 19 -8.41 4.92 -4.91
CA PHE A 19 -8.15 4.08 -6.07
C PHE A 19 -9.20 4.27 -7.17
N GLU A 20 -10.44 4.53 -6.78
CA GLU A 20 -11.55 4.81 -7.68
C GLU A 20 -11.33 6.09 -8.51
N GLN A 21 -10.71 7.12 -7.91
CA GLN A 21 -10.45 8.42 -8.54
C GLN A 21 -9.03 8.55 -9.09
N LEU A 22 -8.22 7.50 -8.97
CA LEU A 22 -6.81 7.54 -9.35
C LEU A 22 -6.64 7.67 -10.86
N GLU A 23 -5.92 8.71 -11.27
CA GLU A 23 -5.47 8.92 -12.64
C GLU A 23 -3.98 8.55 -12.73
N ILE A 24 -3.67 7.44 -13.39
CA ILE A 24 -2.32 6.90 -13.48
C ILE A 24 -1.33 7.92 -14.09
N SER A 25 -1.78 8.72 -15.05
CA SER A 25 -0.93 9.76 -15.68
C SER A 25 -0.41 10.83 -14.72
N GLN A 26 -1.09 11.04 -13.60
CA GLN A 26 -0.68 12.00 -12.57
C GLN A 26 0.38 11.46 -11.62
N ILE A 27 0.64 10.16 -11.63
CA ILE A 27 1.67 9.55 -10.81
C ILE A 27 3.02 9.71 -11.51
N PRO A 28 4.08 10.16 -10.80
CA PRO A 28 5.40 10.30 -11.41
C PRO A 28 6.00 8.95 -11.80
N GLN A 29 6.84 8.96 -12.84
CA GLN A 29 7.55 7.77 -13.30
C GLN A 29 8.85 7.50 -12.52
N LEU A 30 9.18 8.38 -11.58
CA LEU A 30 10.36 8.28 -10.73
C LEU A 30 10.19 7.25 -9.62
N PRO A 31 11.30 6.72 -9.09
CA PRO A 31 11.27 5.88 -7.90
C PRO A 31 10.72 6.62 -6.68
N GLY A 32 10.27 5.86 -5.69
CA GLY A 32 9.77 6.43 -4.46
C GLY A 32 9.09 5.41 -3.56
N ILE A 33 8.38 5.93 -2.60
CA ILE A 33 7.57 5.15 -1.67
C ILE A 33 6.10 5.57 -1.79
N TYR A 34 5.21 4.67 -1.39
CA TYR A 34 3.78 4.95 -1.40
C TYR A 34 3.12 4.34 -0.17
N ALA A 35 1.99 4.91 0.21
CA ALA A 35 1.20 4.48 1.35
C ALA A 35 -0.26 4.33 0.95
N VAL A 36 -0.94 3.36 1.57
CA VAL A 36 -2.40 3.23 1.46
C VAL A 36 -3.00 3.50 2.82
N LEU A 37 -4.02 4.35 2.84
CA LEU A 37 -4.66 4.83 4.06
C LEU A 37 -6.18 4.58 4.02
N LYS A 38 -6.77 4.47 5.20
CA LYS A 38 -8.22 4.54 5.35
C LYS A 38 -8.72 5.95 5.02
N PRO A 39 -9.81 6.13 4.27
CA PRO A 39 -10.51 7.41 4.24
C PRO A 39 -11.17 7.71 5.59
N GLU A 40 -11.48 8.97 5.82
CA GLU A 40 -12.25 9.36 7.00
C GLU A 40 -13.61 8.65 7.01
N GLY A 41 -14.01 8.17 8.19
CA GLY A 41 -15.27 7.43 8.35
C GLY A 41 -15.28 6.02 7.77
N PHE A 42 -14.13 5.47 7.39
CA PHE A 42 -14.06 4.11 6.85
C PHE A 42 -14.49 3.07 7.89
N GLU A 43 -15.49 2.28 7.54
CA GLU A 43 -15.96 1.15 8.35
C GLU A 43 -15.30 -0.14 7.90
N ARG A 44 -14.64 -0.84 8.83
CA ARG A 44 -14.01 -2.11 8.55
C ARG A 44 -15.06 -3.21 8.33
N LEU A 45 -15.09 -3.78 7.16
CA LEU A 45 -15.85 -4.98 6.82
C LEU A 45 -15.01 -5.86 5.92
N PHE A 46 -14.71 -7.09 6.35
CA PHE A 46 -13.98 -8.04 5.53
C PHE A 46 -14.94 -8.85 4.66
N LEU A 47 -14.55 -9.00 3.39
CA LEU A 47 -15.23 -9.88 2.45
C LEU A 47 -14.85 -11.35 2.72
N GLU A 48 -15.73 -12.27 2.41
CA GLU A 48 -15.43 -13.70 2.44
C GLU A 48 -14.35 -14.06 1.41
N LYS A 49 -14.41 -13.42 0.23
CA LYS A 49 -13.44 -13.56 -0.86
C LYS A 49 -12.87 -12.21 -1.25
N SER A 50 -11.57 -12.17 -1.49
CA SER A 50 -10.89 -10.99 -2.03
C SER A 50 -11.37 -10.67 -3.44
N VAL A 51 -11.45 -9.39 -3.77
CA VAL A 51 -11.63 -8.92 -5.15
C VAL A 51 -10.30 -8.83 -5.92
N GLY A 52 -9.19 -9.07 -5.25
CA GLY A 52 -7.86 -9.04 -5.86
C GLY A 52 -7.60 -10.16 -6.86
N GLY A 53 -6.58 -10.00 -7.69
CA GLY A 53 -6.22 -10.93 -8.73
C GLY A 53 -5.66 -12.26 -8.23
N HIS A 54 -5.85 -13.32 -8.99
CA HIS A 54 -5.24 -14.62 -8.77
C HIS A 54 -3.87 -14.67 -9.46
N PHE A 55 -2.83 -14.20 -8.79
CA PHE A 55 -1.47 -14.22 -9.34
C PHE A 55 -0.87 -15.61 -9.27
N LYS A 56 -0.39 -16.12 -10.42
CA LYS A 56 0.12 -17.49 -10.55
C LYS A 56 -0.89 -18.54 -10.05
N GLN A 57 -2.17 -18.34 -10.37
CA GLN A 57 -3.30 -19.21 -10.00
C GLN A 57 -3.53 -19.34 -8.48
N ARG A 58 -2.99 -18.42 -7.68
CA ARG A 58 -3.18 -18.40 -6.24
C ARG A 58 -4.30 -17.44 -5.86
N ASP A 59 -5.26 -17.90 -5.07
CA ASP A 59 -6.31 -17.09 -4.49
C ASP A 59 -5.70 -16.17 -3.40
N PRO A 60 -5.87 -14.83 -3.49
CA PRO A 60 -5.36 -13.92 -2.48
C PRO A 60 -6.17 -13.92 -1.18
N SER A 61 -7.29 -14.61 -1.11
CA SER A 61 -8.20 -14.57 0.03
C SER A 61 -7.63 -15.28 1.26
N LEU A 62 -7.93 -14.72 2.42
CA LEU A 62 -7.66 -15.30 3.74
C LEU A 62 -8.96 -15.50 4.50
N LEU A 63 -8.94 -16.32 5.54
CA LEU A 63 -10.04 -16.41 6.50
C LEU A 63 -10.23 -15.06 7.20
N GLN A 64 -11.45 -14.67 7.45
CA GLN A 64 -11.76 -13.40 8.13
C GLN A 64 -11.07 -13.27 9.48
N ALA A 65 -10.99 -14.37 10.24
CA ALA A 65 -10.29 -14.39 11.53
C ALA A 65 -8.80 -14.03 11.41
N ALA A 66 -8.14 -14.46 10.33
CA ALA A 66 -6.75 -14.09 10.05
C ALA A 66 -6.61 -12.60 9.73
N LEU A 67 -7.55 -12.03 8.97
CA LEU A 67 -7.59 -10.60 8.66
C LEU A 67 -7.83 -9.76 9.92
N GLU A 68 -8.73 -10.19 10.78
CA GLU A 68 -9.00 -9.52 12.06
C GLU A 68 -7.75 -9.49 12.96
N THR A 69 -6.97 -10.56 12.98
CA THR A 69 -5.71 -10.63 13.72
C THR A 69 -4.70 -9.59 13.24
N GLU A 70 -4.66 -9.30 11.93
CA GLU A 70 -3.73 -8.33 11.35
C GLU A 70 -4.22 -6.87 11.45
N TRP A 71 -5.49 -6.65 11.74
CA TRP A 71 -6.07 -5.31 11.79
C TRP A 71 -5.57 -4.50 12.98
N ILE A 72 -5.32 -3.21 12.76
CA ILE A 72 -4.93 -2.23 13.78
C ILE A 72 -5.97 -1.11 13.77
N GLU A 73 -6.80 -1.06 14.81
CA GLU A 73 -7.97 -0.18 14.86
C GLU A 73 -7.63 1.29 14.72
N ASP A 74 -6.59 1.74 15.43
CA ASP A 74 -6.24 3.16 15.52
C ASP A 74 -5.28 3.63 14.42
N ALA A 75 -4.89 2.77 13.49
CA ALA A 75 -3.97 3.13 12.42
C ALA A 75 -4.69 3.67 11.20
N ASP A 76 -4.27 4.84 10.70
CA ASP A 76 -4.73 5.38 9.42
C ASP A 76 -4.09 4.64 8.24
N VAL A 77 -2.81 4.32 8.36
CA VAL A 77 -2.03 3.70 7.29
C VAL A 77 -2.18 2.19 7.34
N LEU A 78 -2.59 1.62 6.22
CA LEU A 78 -2.84 0.18 6.06
C LEU A 78 -1.70 -0.55 5.34
N TYR A 79 -0.89 0.17 4.57
CA TYR A 79 0.20 -0.39 3.78
C TYR A 79 1.26 0.66 3.47
N LEU A 80 2.50 0.24 3.51
CA LEU A 80 3.68 1.02 3.09
C LEU A 80 4.47 0.20 2.08
N GLY A 81 4.72 0.76 0.92
CA GLY A 81 5.42 0.08 -0.16
C GLY A 81 6.42 0.97 -0.87
N LYS A 82 7.22 0.36 -1.72
CA LYS A 82 8.22 1.06 -2.53
C LYS A 82 8.10 0.75 -4.01
N ALA A 83 8.62 1.66 -4.80
CA ALA A 83 8.80 1.51 -6.23
C ALA A 83 10.23 1.88 -6.61
N GLY A 84 11.06 0.87 -6.81
CA GLY A 84 12.42 1.07 -7.31
C GLY A 84 12.46 1.30 -8.82
N PRO A 85 13.65 1.65 -9.38
CA PRO A 85 13.80 1.91 -10.82
C PRO A 85 13.71 0.64 -11.68
N GLY A 86 13.82 -0.55 -11.07
CA GLY A 86 13.96 -1.80 -11.79
C GLY A 86 15.33 -1.98 -12.42
N SER A 87 15.58 -3.13 -13.03
CA SER A 87 16.88 -3.46 -13.65
C SER A 87 17.22 -2.59 -14.88
N THR A 88 16.19 -2.10 -15.57
CA THR A 88 16.36 -1.28 -16.79
C THR A 88 16.16 0.23 -16.53
N GLY A 89 15.87 0.62 -15.28
CA GLY A 89 15.65 2.03 -14.92
C GLY A 89 14.31 2.62 -15.37
N ASN A 90 13.42 1.84 -15.97
CA ASN A 90 12.14 2.29 -16.53
C ASN A 90 10.92 1.96 -15.66
N ARG A 91 11.13 1.46 -14.47
CA ARG A 91 10.07 1.26 -13.47
C ARG A 91 9.95 2.54 -12.62
N GLY A 92 9.15 2.50 -11.60
CA GLY A 92 8.94 3.61 -10.68
C GLY A 92 7.54 3.59 -10.10
N LEU A 93 7.17 4.69 -9.48
CA LEU A 93 5.90 4.84 -8.78
C LEU A 93 4.70 4.55 -9.69
N ARG A 94 4.65 5.18 -10.88
CA ARG A 94 3.53 5.00 -11.81
C ARG A 94 3.31 3.53 -12.15
N LYS A 95 4.37 2.85 -12.57
CA LYS A 95 4.27 1.43 -12.96
C LYS A 95 3.85 0.56 -11.78
N ARG A 96 4.48 0.76 -10.61
CA ARG A 96 4.21 -0.04 -9.42
C ARG A 96 2.79 0.17 -8.87
N ILE A 97 2.35 1.42 -8.81
CA ILE A 97 1.00 1.76 -8.33
C ILE A 97 -0.06 1.27 -9.33
N GLN A 98 0.23 1.34 -10.64
CA GLN A 98 -0.67 0.77 -11.65
C GLN A 98 -0.85 -0.74 -11.47
N GLU A 99 0.24 -1.48 -11.28
CA GLU A 99 0.18 -2.93 -11.00
C GLU A 99 -0.64 -3.20 -9.72
N PHE A 100 -0.45 -2.38 -8.70
CA PHE A 100 -1.20 -2.49 -7.45
C PHE A 100 -2.70 -2.27 -7.65
N ALA A 101 -3.07 -1.20 -8.33
CA ALA A 101 -4.46 -0.90 -8.67
C ALA A 101 -5.09 -1.98 -9.57
N ASP A 102 -4.34 -2.47 -10.55
CA ASP A 102 -4.80 -3.54 -11.45
C ASP A 102 -5.05 -4.85 -10.68
N PHE A 103 -4.15 -5.21 -9.77
CA PHE A 103 -4.37 -6.37 -8.88
C PHE A 103 -5.66 -6.20 -8.06
N GLY A 104 -5.90 -5.01 -7.53
CA GLY A 104 -7.11 -4.69 -6.76
C GLY A 104 -8.41 -4.73 -7.58
N ARG A 105 -8.31 -4.70 -8.91
CA ARG A 105 -9.45 -4.86 -9.85
C ARG A 105 -9.59 -6.29 -10.37
N GLY A 106 -8.85 -7.22 -9.80
CA GLY A 106 -8.95 -8.63 -10.14
C GLY A 106 -8.02 -9.11 -11.26
N ARG A 107 -7.05 -8.28 -11.71
CA ARG A 107 -6.09 -8.67 -12.73
C ARG A 107 -4.96 -9.52 -12.13
N PRO A 108 -4.49 -10.57 -12.83
CA PRO A 108 -3.45 -11.48 -12.33
C PRO A 108 -2.05 -10.88 -12.50
N VAL A 109 -1.79 -9.73 -11.92
CA VAL A 109 -0.50 -9.03 -12.00
C VAL A 109 0.32 -9.20 -10.73
N GLY A 110 1.62 -8.93 -10.81
CA GLY A 110 2.58 -9.17 -9.73
C GLY A 110 2.56 -8.17 -8.59
N HIS A 111 1.47 -8.07 -7.85
CA HIS A 111 1.42 -7.25 -6.62
C HIS A 111 0.82 -8.05 -5.45
N TRP A 112 1.45 -9.16 -5.11
CA TRP A 112 0.97 -10.05 -4.05
C TRP A 112 1.10 -9.47 -2.65
N GLY A 113 2.10 -8.64 -2.40
CA GLY A 113 2.46 -8.14 -1.07
C GLY A 113 1.40 -7.32 -0.33
N GLY A 114 0.53 -6.64 -1.06
CA GLY A 114 -0.56 -5.83 -0.49
C GLY A 114 -1.94 -6.46 -0.57
N ARG A 115 -2.03 -7.77 -0.80
CA ARG A 115 -3.29 -8.45 -1.15
C ARG A 115 -4.39 -8.35 -0.10
N LEU A 116 -4.05 -8.16 1.18
CA LEU A 116 -5.05 -8.06 2.25
C LEU A 116 -6.00 -6.88 2.08
N LEU A 117 -5.54 -5.79 1.47
CA LEU A 117 -6.36 -4.60 1.21
C LEU A 117 -7.61 -4.93 0.39
N TRP A 118 -7.48 -5.83 -0.55
CA TRP A 118 -8.54 -6.15 -1.52
C TRP A 118 -9.59 -7.13 -0.98
N GLN A 119 -9.47 -7.51 0.28
CA GLN A 119 -10.49 -8.25 1.02
C GLN A 119 -11.28 -7.35 1.99
N LEU A 120 -11.03 -6.05 1.95
CA LEU A 120 -11.86 -5.05 2.61
C LEU A 120 -13.01 -4.64 1.68
N ALA A 121 -14.24 -4.63 2.20
CA ALA A 121 -15.37 -4.06 1.47
C ALA A 121 -15.09 -2.58 1.22
N GLY A 122 -15.41 -2.11 0.02
CA GLY A 122 -15.14 -0.73 -0.36
C GLY A 122 -13.66 -0.40 -0.56
N SER A 123 -12.82 -1.37 -0.88
CA SER A 123 -11.37 -1.18 -1.06
C SER A 123 -11.01 -0.15 -2.12
N GLN A 124 -11.87 0.10 -3.11
CA GLN A 124 -11.65 1.16 -4.11
C GLN A 124 -11.73 2.58 -3.51
N SER A 125 -12.33 2.74 -2.33
CA SER A 125 -12.34 4.01 -1.60
C SER A 125 -11.08 4.28 -0.79
N LEU A 126 -10.19 3.29 -0.62
CA LEU A 126 -8.92 3.47 0.08
C LEU A 126 -8.08 4.54 -0.62
N ILE A 127 -7.34 5.29 0.16
CA ILE A 127 -6.54 6.42 -0.31
C ILE A 127 -5.12 5.96 -0.58
N ILE A 128 -4.58 6.36 -1.72
CA ILE A 128 -3.16 6.16 -2.03
C ILE A 128 -2.43 7.50 -2.11
N ALA A 129 -1.23 7.52 -1.55
CA ALA A 129 -0.32 8.66 -1.56
C ALA A 129 1.10 8.18 -1.86
N TRP A 130 1.94 9.05 -2.41
CA TRP A 130 3.30 8.71 -2.81
C TRP A 130 4.27 9.87 -2.57
N LYS A 131 5.55 9.51 -2.50
CA LYS A 131 6.66 10.44 -2.38
C LYS A 131 7.80 9.99 -3.29
N GLU A 132 8.24 10.88 -4.17
CA GLU A 132 9.41 10.63 -5.02
C GLU A 132 10.69 10.62 -4.20
N LEU A 133 11.58 9.71 -4.53
CA LEU A 133 12.90 9.58 -3.89
C LEU A 133 13.96 9.24 -4.93
N SER A 134 15.21 9.55 -4.60
CA SER A 134 16.33 9.05 -5.40
C SER A 134 16.35 7.51 -5.36
N PRO A 135 16.83 6.83 -6.41
CA PRO A 135 16.94 5.37 -6.40
C PRO A 135 17.73 4.82 -5.20
N ALA A 136 18.74 5.56 -4.75
CA ALA A 136 19.59 5.16 -3.62
C ALA A 136 18.84 5.17 -2.26
N ASP A 137 17.81 6.01 -2.14
CA ASP A 137 17.12 6.23 -0.86
C ASP A 137 15.86 5.37 -0.69
N VAL A 138 15.36 4.74 -1.75
CA VAL A 138 14.07 4.03 -1.73
C VAL A 138 14.02 2.93 -0.69
N ASN A 139 15.04 2.08 -0.62
CA ASN A 139 15.06 0.94 0.31
C ASN A 139 15.14 1.41 1.78
N SER A 140 16.05 2.33 2.06
CA SER A 140 16.22 2.86 3.42
C SER A 140 15.00 3.64 3.89
N ALA A 141 14.35 4.38 3.00
CA ALA A 141 13.12 5.10 3.32
C ALA A 141 11.97 4.15 3.66
N GLU A 142 11.71 3.12 2.85
CA GLU A 142 10.67 2.12 3.17
C GLU A 142 10.91 1.50 4.54
N ALA A 143 12.14 1.05 4.80
CA ALA A 143 12.51 0.46 6.07
C ALA A 143 12.31 1.43 7.24
N ALA A 144 12.67 2.72 7.07
CA ALA A 144 12.52 3.74 8.09
C ALA A 144 11.04 4.02 8.41
N TYR A 145 10.18 4.16 7.40
CA TYR A 145 8.74 4.38 7.64
C TYR A 145 8.08 3.16 8.30
N GLN A 146 8.45 1.96 7.90
CA GLN A 146 7.95 0.74 8.56
C GLN A 146 8.44 0.64 10.01
N ALA A 147 9.71 0.97 10.28
CA ALA A 147 10.25 0.98 11.64
C ALA A 147 9.52 1.98 12.55
N GLU A 148 9.23 3.18 12.04
CA GLU A 148 8.44 4.18 12.77
C GLU A 148 7.02 3.68 13.06
N PHE A 149 6.40 3.02 12.10
CA PHE A 149 5.08 2.43 12.29
C PHE A 149 5.12 1.32 13.36
N VAL A 150 6.11 0.43 13.31
CA VAL A 150 6.29 -0.63 14.32
C VAL A 150 6.55 -0.04 15.70
N ARG A 151 7.33 1.04 15.79
CA ARG A 151 7.56 1.73 17.06
C ARG A 151 6.27 2.30 17.64
N GLN A 152 5.37 2.79 16.79
CA GLN A 152 4.09 3.36 17.21
C GLN A 152 3.05 2.30 17.59
N TYR A 153 2.95 1.22 16.82
CA TYR A 153 1.88 0.23 16.94
C TYR A 153 2.33 -1.17 17.38
N GLY A 154 3.64 -1.41 17.51
CA GLY A 154 4.20 -2.70 17.91
C GLY A 154 4.21 -3.78 16.82
N ARG A 155 3.78 -3.46 15.59
CA ARG A 155 3.66 -4.39 14.47
C ARG A 155 3.60 -3.65 13.14
N LEU A 156 3.77 -4.38 12.03
CA LEU A 156 3.66 -3.81 10.68
C LEU A 156 2.23 -3.34 10.37
N PRO A 157 2.05 -2.42 9.39
CA PRO A 157 0.72 -2.08 8.89
C PRO A 157 -0.06 -3.33 8.44
N PHE A 158 -1.38 -3.24 8.52
CA PHE A 158 -2.31 -4.33 8.25
C PHE A 158 -1.97 -5.20 7.03
N ALA A 159 -1.64 -4.60 5.91
CA ALA A 159 -1.39 -5.33 4.68
C ALA A 159 0.11 -5.57 4.37
N ASN A 160 1.01 -5.14 5.23
CA ASN A 160 2.43 -5.46 5.09
C ASN A 160 2.71 -6.84 5.71
N LEU A 161 2.99 -7.82 4.86
CA LEU A 161 3.23 -9.20 5.28
C LEU A 161 4.69 -9.50 5.59
N VAL A 162 5.61 -8.67 5.09
CA VAL A 162 7.05 -8.83 5.24
C VAL A 162 7.67 -7.48 5.58
N GLN A 163 8.59 -7.50 6.55
CA GLN A 163 9.36 -6.31 6.91
C GLN A 163 10.34 -5.94 5.80
N ALA A 164 10.43 -4.65 5.47
CA ALA A 164 11.40 -4.14 4.53
C ALA A 164 12.83 -4.31 5.05
N ARG A 165 13.74 -4.63 4.16
CA ARG A 165 15.17 -4.64 4.42
C ARG A 165 15.76 -3.35 3.87
N GLY A 166 16.44 -2.62 4.73
CA GLY A 166 17.15 -1.40 4.38
C GLY A 166 18.38 -1.65 3.52
#